data_9e70e3661ac03e9304b592aeb07b5ac4
#
_entry.id   9e70e3661ac03e9304b592aeb07b5ac4
#
_cell.length_a   1.000
_cell.length_b   1.000
_cell.length_c   1.000
_cell.angle_alpha   90.00
_cell.angle_beta   90.00
_cell.angle_gamma   90.00
#
_symmetry.space_group_name_H-M   'P 1'
#
loop_
_entity.id
_entity.type
_entity.pdbx_description
1 polymer ?
#
loop_
_entity_poly.entity_id
_entity_poly.type
_entity_poly.pdbx_seq_one_letter_code
_entity_poly.pdbx_strand_id
1 'polypeptide(L)'
;MTDSSIEAISPKAVAAALSRVRTQRPLVQCITNDVVQEITANVLLAAGMSPAMVPAPEEAAAFAQFAADALLCNVGTPSEENSRGMKLAAATMSEAGKPWTLDPVGAGGTAWRDDLISDLIDLRPTVIRGXXXXAGFAHQYKGVDSLDSSRSALDAAKALAQRSGGIVCVSGETDYATDGTRVLAAVGGNVMATLVVGTGCSLSALTAGFAAKAEDPLVATIACCQFVKRAAEIAGKASRGPGSFHDAYLDALYTLQPENFLEEAV
;
A
#
# COMPACT_ATOMS: atom_id res chain seq x y z
N MET A 1 -0.76 -4.86 -28.19
CA MET A 1 -0.36 -6.23 -27.80
C MET A 1 -0.39 -6.29 -26.28
N THR A 2 -1.35 -6.99 -25.71
CA THR A 2 -1.38 -7.26 -24.28
C THR A 2 -0.20 -8.14 -23.92
N ASP A 3 0.63 -7.68 -23.01
CA ASP A 3 1.76 -8.48 -22.53
C ASP A 3 1.16 -9.70 -21.81
N SER A 4 1.34 -10.89 -22.39
CA SER A 4 0.78 -12.15 -21.89
C SER A 4 1.32 -12.53 -20.50
N SER A 5 2.22 -11.73 -19.93
CA SER A 5 2.81 -11.99 -18.61
C SER A 5 2.09 -11.25 -17.47
N ILE A 6 1.10 -10.38 -17.77
CA ILE A 6 0.36 -9.62 -16.75
C ILE A 6 -1.01 -10.26 -16.55
N GLU A 7 -1.30 -10.66 -15.31
CA GLU A 7 -2.58 -11.28 -14.96
C GLU A 7 -3.47 -10.31 -14.19
N ALA A 8 -4.75 -10.23 -14.56
CA ALA A 8 -5.74 -9.52 -13.76
C ALA A 8 -6.02 -10.33 -12.49
N ILE A 9 -6.17 -9.64 -11.35
CA ILE A 9 -6.56 -10.32 -10.11
C ILE A 9 -7.96 -10.93 -10.26
N SER A 10 -8.14 -12.16 -9.81
CA SER A 10 -9.45 -12.81 -9.90
C SER A 10 -10.41 -12.27 -8.84
N PRO A 11 -11.71 -12.18 -9.17
CA PRO A 11 -12.73 -11.79 -8.17
C PRO A 11 -12.71 -12.69 -6.95
N LYS A 12 -12.48 -13.99 -7.13
CA LYS A 12 -12.42 -14.96 -6.03
C LYS A 12 -11.27 -14.65 -5.08
N ALA A 13 -10.11 -14.24 -5.60
CA ALA A 13 -8.96 -13.88 -4.77
C ALA A 13 -9.22 -12.60 -3.96
N VAL A 14 -9.90 -11.61 -4.57
CA VAL A 14 -10.29 -10.38 -3.87
C VAL A 14 -11.26 -10.71 -2.73
N ALA A 15 -12.28 -11.51 -3.01
CA ALA A 15 -13.27 -11.92 -2.01
C ALA A 15 -12.60 -12.65 -0.84
N ALA A 16 -11.69 -13.57 -1.13
CA ALA A 16 -10.99 -14.34 -0.10
C ALA A 16 -10.11 -13.44 0.77
N ALA A 17 -9.39 -12.50 0.16
CA ALA A 17 -8.53 -11.57 0.88
C ALA A 17 -9.36 -10.66 1.80
N LEU A 18 -10.46 -10.10 1.29
CA LEU A 18 -11.33 -9.24 2.09
C LEU A 18 -11.98 -10.02 3.24
N SER A 19 -12.42 -11.25 3.00
CA SER A 19 -12.97 -12.12 4.03
C SER A 19 -11.96 -12.38 5.14
N ARG A 20 -10.70 -12.66 4.78
CA ARG A 20 -9.63 -12.86 5.76
C ARG A 20 -9.44 -11.61 6.63
N VAL A 21 -9.37 -10.43 6.01
CA VAL A 21 -9.21 -9.16 6.73
C VAL A 21 -10.37 -8.93 7.69
N ARG A 22 -11.61 -9.12 7.21
CA ARG A 22 -12.81 -8.88 8.04
C ARG A 22 -12.90 -9.83 9.22
N THR A 23 -12.42 -11.07 9.05
CA THR A 23 -12.40 -12.08 10.11
C THR A 23 -11.28 -11.83 11.12
N GLN A 24 -10.08 -11.51 10.63
CA GLN A 24 -8.89 -11.40 11.48
C GLN A 24 -8.76 -10.01 12.13
N ARG A 25 -9.30 -8.97 11.48
CA ARG A 25 -9.28 -7.59 11.97
C ARG A 25 -7.88 -7.15 12.37
N PRO A 26 -6.90 -7.20 11.46
CA PRO A 26 -5.51 -6.95 11.84
C PRO A 26 -5.30 -5.57 12.44
N LEU A 27 -4.44 -5.50 13.44
CA LEU A 27 -3.99 -4.24 14.04
C LEU A 27 -2.79 -3.74 13.25
N VAL A 28 -2.94 -2.57 12.64
CA VAL A 28 -1.91 -1.94 11.80
C VAL A 28 -1.29 -0.79 12.57
N GLN A 29 -0.02 -0.94 12.95
CA GLN A 29 0.76 0.16 13.49
C GLN A 29 1.08 1.11 12.34
N CYS A 30 0.81 2.40 12.52
CA CYS A 30 1.07 3.40 11.49
C CYS A 30 2.10 4.40 12.01
N ILE A 31 3.24 4.46 11.32
CA ILE A 31 4.19 5.56 11.46
C ILE A 31 4.09 6.30 10.13
N THR A 32 3.21 7.29 10.08
CA THR A 32 2.80 7.91 8.83
C THR A 32 3.01 9.44 8.91
N ASN A 33 2.70 10.11 7.82
CA ASN A 33 2.91 11.56 7.74
C ASN A 33 1.75 12.32 8.38
N ASP A 34 2.04 13.55 8.77
CA ASP A 34 1.14 14.40 9.57
C ASP A 34 -0.13 14.77 8.83
N VAL A 35 -0.08 14.80 7.51
CA VAL A 35 -1.21 15.26 6.67
C VAL A 35 -2.32 14.22 6.61
N VAL A 36 -1.99 12.93 6.84
CA VAL A 36 -2.91 11.82 6.51
C VAL A 36 -3.25 10.92 7.70
N GLN A 37 -2.92 11.33 8.93
CA GLN A 37 -3.14 10.45 10.08
C GLN A 37 -4.61 10.09 10.26
N GLU A 38 -5.49 11.09 10.22
CA GLU A 38 -6.92 10.87 10.42
C GLU A 38 -7.53 10.00 9.33
N ILE A 39 -7.29 10.35 8.06
CA ILE A 39 -7.89 9.57 6.96
C ILE A 39 -7.35 8.15 6.94
N THR A 40 -6.07 7.94 7.27
CA THR A 40 -5.51 6.59 7.34
C THR A 40 -6.22 5.76 8.41
N ALA A 41 -6.44 6.34 9.59
CA ALA A 41 -7.17 5.65 10.66
C ALA A 41 -8.59 5.32 10.22
N ASN A 42 -9.31 6.28 9.64
CA ASN A 42 -10.70 6.08 9.20
C ASN A 42 -10.82 5.03 8.10
N VAL A 43 -9.89 5.02 7.14
CA VAL A 43 -9.86 4.03 6.05
C VAL A 43 -9.64 2.62 6.62
N LEU A 44 -8.69 2.46 7.55
CA LEU A 44 -8.44 1.17 8.19
C LEU A 44 -9.69 0.69 8.95
N LEU A 45 -10.31 1.58 9.73
CA LEU A 45 -11.54 1.25 10.46
C LEU A 45 -12.67 0.83 9.51
N ALA A 46 -12.89 1.59 8.44
CA ALA A 46 -13.93 1.29 7.47
C ALA A 46 -13.71 -0.08 6.81
N ALA A 47 -12.45 -0.42 6.52
CA ALA A 47 -12.11 -1.72 5.92
C ALA A 47 -12.18 -2.89 6.91
N GLY A 48 -12.35 -2.62 8.20
CA GLY A 48 -12.48 -3.65 9.23
C GLY A 48 -11.19 -3.95 9.99
N MET A 49 -10.22 -3.05 9.94
CA MET A 49 -8.93 -3.18 10.64
C MET A 49 -8.87 -2.25 11.83
N SER A 50 -7.85 -2.39 12.67
CA SER A 50 -7.61 -1.53 13.82
C SER A 50 -6.36 -0.69 13.60
N PRO A 51 -6.48 0.65 13.53
CA PRO A 51 -5.31 1.52 13.38
C PRO A 51 -4.69 1.86 14.74
N ALA A 52 -3.37 2.00 14.78
CA ALA A 52 -2.65 2.51 15.96
C ALA A 52 -1.50 3.42 15.50
N MET A 53 -1.58 4.71 15.84
CA MET A 53 -0.54 5.69 15.51
C MET A 53 0.51 5.65 16.62
N VAL A 54 1.60 4.88 16.42
CA VAL A 54 2.64 4.67 17.45
C VAL A 54 4.01 4.95 16.83
N PRO A 55 4.36 6.24 16.65
CA PRO A 55 5.62 6.62 16.00
C PRO A 55 6.80 6.77 16.96
N ALA A 56 6.55 6.95 18.26
CA ALA A 56 7.62 7.30 19.21
C ALA A 56 8.66 6.18 19.29
N PRO A 57 9.96 6.50 19.08
CA PRO A 57 11.02 5.46 19.10
C PRO A 57 11.06 4.67 20.41
N GLU A 58 10.64 5.28 21.51
CA GLU A 58 10.65 4.67 22.86
C GLU A 58 9.72 3.46 22.95
N GLU A 59 8.68 3.40 22.12
CA GLU A 59 7.68 2.31 22.19
C GLU A 59 7.47 1.60 20.85
N ALA A 60 7.97 2.17 19.73
CA ALA A 60 7.65 1.67 18.38
C ALA A 60 8.01 0.20 18.19
N ALA A 61 9.20 -0.21 18.66
CA ALA A 61 9.64 -1.61 18.53
C ALA A 61 8.82 -2.56 19.41
N ALA A 62 8.54 -2.17 20.63
CA ALA A 62 7.76 -2.99 21.56
C ALA A 62 6.33 -3.16 21.03
N PHE A 63 5.72 -2.09 20.51
CA PHE A 63 4.39 -2.16 19.90
C PHE A 63 4.40 -3.08 18.68
N ALA A 64 5.41 -2.95 17.81
CA ALA A 64 5.57 -3.83 16.64
C ALA A 64 5.66 -5.30 17.07
N GLN A 65 6.42 -5.58 18.11
CA GLN A 65 6.64 -6.96 18.56
C GLN A 65 5.40 -7.58 19.19
N PHE A 66 4.74 -6.88 20.10
CA PHE A 66 3.76 -7.48 21.01
C PHE A 66 2.31 -7.19 20.61
N ALA A 67 2.03 -6.13 19.86
CA ALA A 67 0.65 -5.73 19.56
C ALA A 67 0.31 -5.75 18.07
N ALA A 68 1.18 -5.24 17.21
CA ALA A 68 0.88 -5.05 15.79
C ALA A 68 0.86 -6.37 15.02
N ASP A 69 -0.12 -6.52 14.13
CA ASP A 69 -0.15 -7.60 13.13
C ASP A 69 0.56 -7.17 11.85
N ALA A 70 0.60 -5.87 11.58
CA ALA A 70 1.25 -5.29 10.40
C ALA A 70 1.71 -3.87 10.73
N LEU A 71 2.60 -3.31 9.89
CA LEU A 71 3.14 -1.96 10.09
C LEU A 71 3.15 -1.19 8.79
N LEU A 72 2.80 0.11 8.86
CA LEU A 72 3.02 1.07 7.78
C LEU A 72 4.15 2.02 8.18
N CYS A 73 5.14 2.18 7.31
CA CYS A 73 6.13 3.27 7.35
C CYS A 73 5.90 4.16 6.14
N ASN A 74 5.45 5.39 6.35
CA ASN A 74 5.18 6.37 5.29
C ASN A 74 6.04 7.61 5.54
N VAL A 75 6.93 7.92 4.60
CA VAL A 75 7.96 8.96 4.79
C VAL A 75 7.53 10.34 4.26
N GLY A 76 6.24 10.66 4.31
CA GLY A 76 5.71 11.91 3.74
C GLY A 76 6.18 13.18 4.43
N THR A 77 6.16 13.23 5.76
CA THR A 77 6.67 14.36 6.55
C THR A 77 7.67 13.82 7.58
N PRO A 78 8.86 13.41 7.12
CA PRO A 78 9.79 12.71 8.00
C PRO A 78 10.46 13.67 8.98
N SER A 79 10.64 13.22 10.22
CA SER A 79 11.45 13.87 11.24
C SER A 79 12.51 12.87 11.69
N GLU A 80 13.54 13.34 12.41
CA GLU A 80 14.54 12.44 12.97
C GLU A 80 13.89 11.43 13.91
N GLU A 81 12.96 11.89 14.74
CA GLU A 81 12.26 11.07 15.71
C GLU A 81 11.42 9.99 15.02
N ASN A 82 10.55 10.38 14.07
CA ASN A 82 9.72 9.42 13.35
C ASN A 82 10.57 8.44 12.53
N SER A 83 11.66 8.94 11.92
CA SER A 83 12.58 8.08 11.14
C SER A 83 13.22 7.00 12.02
N ARG A 84 13.61 7.38 13.25
CA ARG A 84 14.16 6.42 14.21
C ARG A 84 13.09 5.38 14.61
N GLY A 85 11.86 5.85 14.89
CA GLY A 85 10.73 4.95 15.19
C GLY A 85 10.45 3.98 14.06
N MET A 86 10.42 4.47 12.81
CA MET A 86 10.23 3.61 11.63
C MET A 86 11.29 2.51 11.54
N LYS A 87 12.57 2.87 11.70
CA LYS A 87 13.67 1.90 11.59
C LYS A 87 13.56 0.83 12.68
N LEU A 88 13.25 1.23 13.92
CA LEU A 88 13.11 0.29 15.03
C LEU A 88 11.92 -0.66 14.82
N ALA A 89 10.76 -0.12 14.46
CA ALA A 89 9.56 -0.94 14.23
C ALA A 89 9.75 -1.86 13.02
N ALA A 90 10.29 -1.34 11.91
CA ALA A 90 10.51 -2.13 10.69
C ALA A 90 11.48 -3.30 10.93
N ALA A 91 12.60 -3.04 11.62
CA ALA A 91 13.55 -4.09 11.97
C ALA A 91 12.86 -5.18 12.82
N THR A 92 12.07 -4.77 13.81
CA THR A 92 11.32 -5.68 14.67
C THR A 92 10.33 -6.54 13.87
N MET A 93 9.57 -5.92 12.96
CA MET A 93 8.61 -6.66 12.13
C MET A 93 9.32 -7.68 11.25
N SER A 94 10.43 -7.29 10.62
CA SER A 94 11.20 -8.21 9.76
C SER A 94 11.79 -9.38 10.54
N GLU A 95 12.35 -9.12 11.72
CA GLU A 95 12.88 -10.16 12.59
C GLU A 95 11.79 -11.13 13.08
N ALA A 96 10.58 -10.61 13.32
CA ALA A 96 9.44 -11.41 13.76
C ALA A 96 8.71 -12.11 12.61
N GLY A 97 9.09 -11.87 11.36
CA GLY A 97 8.40 -12.42 10.20
C GLY A 97 7.01 -11.84 10.00
N LYS A 98 6.76 -10.65 10.50
CA LYS A 98 5.48 -9.95 10.35
C LYS A 98 5.53 -8.96 9.17
N PRO A 99 4.44 -8.76 8.45
CA PRO A 99 4.46 -7.90 7.26
C PRO A 99 4.51 -6.43 7.60
N TRP A 100 5.19 -5.67 6.73
CA TRP A 100 5.14 -4.21 6.80
C TRP A 100 5.26 -3.61 5.40
N THR A 101 4.66 -2.45 5.24
CA THR A 101 4.65 -1.71 3.98
C THR A 101 5.46 -0.43 4.13
N LEU A 102 6.31 -0.18 3.14
CA LEU A 102 6.99 1.11 2.96
C LEU A 102 6.26 1.92 1.89
N ASP A 103 5.90 3.15 2.25
CA ASP A 103 5.39 4.15 1.29
C ASP A 103 6.45 5.24 1.14
N PRO A 104 7.24 5.22 0.06
CA PRO A 104 8.39 6.11 -0.12
C PRO A 104 7.97 7.48 -0.67
N VAL A 105 7.08 8.17 0.04
CA VAL A 105 6.55 9.48 -0.38
C VAL A 105 7.69 10.47 -0.58
N GLY A 106 7.75 11.10 -1.75
CA GLY A 106 8.75 12.12 -2.05
C GLY A 106 10.13 11.57 -2.39
N ALA A 107 10.22 10.28 -2.74
CA ALA A 107 11.47 9.67 -3.20
C ALA A 107 12.04 10.46 -4.38
N GLY A 108 13.35 10.71 -4.35
CA GLY A 108 14.03 11.52 -5.35
C GLY A 108 14.01 13.03 -5.04
N GLY A 109 13.36 13.43 -3.95
CA GLY A 109 13.20 14.85 -3.64
C GLY A 109 14.40 15.48 -2.90
N THR A 110 14.95 14.76 -1.94
CA THR A 110 16.13 15.24 -1.18
C THR A 110 17.00 14.06 -0.79
N ALA A 111 18.30 14.29 -0.69
CA ALA A 111 19.27 13.24 -0.31
C ALA A 111 18.91 12.62 1.05
N TRP A 112 18.54 13.44 2.03
CA TRP A 112 18.20 12.96 3.38
C TRP A 112 17.01 11.96 3.35
N ARG A 113 15.98 12.30 2.56
CA ARG A 113 14.81 11.42 2.41
C ARG A 113 15.19 10.13 1.68
N ASP A 114 16.02 10.24 0.65
CA ASP A 114 16.45 9.09 -0.15
C ASP A 114 17.30 8.13 0.69
N ASP A 115 18.16 8.68 1.57
CA ASP A 115 18.94 7.88 2.52
C ASP A 115 18.00 7.12 3.47
N LEU A 116 16.98 7.79 4.03
CA LEU A 116 15.99 7.16 4.90
C LEU A 116 15.25 6.02 4.16
N ILE A 117 14.82 6.29 2.93
CA ILE A 117 14.11 5.28 2.12
C ILE A 117 15.04 4.08 1.87
N SER A 118 16.31 4.35 1.53
CA SER A 118 17.28 3.27 1.29
C SER A 118 17.49 2.42 2.54
N ASP A 119 17.66 3.06 3.70
CA ASP A 119 17.79 2.36 4.99
C ASP A 119 16.58 1.46 5.25
N LEU A 120 15.36 1.98 4.97
CA LEU A 120 14.14 1.22 5.18
C LEU A 120 14.01 0.04 4.19
N ILE A 121 14.41 0.22 2.93
CA ILE A 121 14.43 -0.87 1.94
C ILE A 121 15.37 -2.00 2.41
N ASP A 122 16.52 -1.65 2.98
CA ASP A 122 17.49 -2.63 3.47
C ASP A 122 16.95 -3.45 4.65
N LEU A 123 15.90 -2.95 5.33
CA LEU A 123 15.18 -3.71 6.37
C LEU A 123 14.12 -4.67 5.81
N ARG A 124 14.02 -4.79 4.49
CA ARG A 124 13.22 -5.79 3.76
C ARG A 124 11.72 -5.65 3.98
N PRO A 125 11.10 -4.56 3.51
CA PRO A 125 9.63 -4.43 3.57
C PRO A 125 8.95 -5.58 2.82
N THR A 126 7.82 -6.03 3.34
CA THR A 126 6.98 -7.01 2.64
C THR A 126 6.41 -6.40 1.36
N VAL A 127 5.99 -5.12 1.47
CA VAL A 127 5.46 -4.38 0.32
C VAL A 127 6.11 -3.00 0.26
N ILE A 128 6.52 -2.58 -0.93
CA ILE A 128 6.84 -1.19 -1.22
C ILE A 128 5.72 -0.69 -2.14
N ARG A 129 4.94 0.29 -1.70
CA ARG A 129 3.85 0.81 -2.52
C ARG A 129 4.06 2.30 -2.79
N GLY A 130 4.05 2.66 -4.02
CA GLY A 130 4.21 4.07 -4.37
C GLY A 130 3.59 4.40 -5.71
N UNK A 131 3.47 5.55 -5.95
CA UNK A 131 2.99 6.03 -7.21
C UNK A 131 4.09 5.95 -8.23
N UNK A 132 3.79 6.23 -9.36
CA UNK A 132 4.77 6.26 -10.37
C UNK A 132 6.09 6.89 -9.98
N UNK A 133 6.10 7.62 -9.06
CA UNK A 133 7.24 8.12 -8.51
C UNK A 133 8.13 7.11 -7.90
N UNK A 134 7.67 6.39 -7.51
CA UNK A 134 8.34 5.27 -7.08
C UNK A 134 9.15 4.67 -8.18
N ALA A 135 8.64 4.64 -9.22
CA ALA A 135 9.36 4.24 -10.42
C ALA A 135 10.59 5.14 -10.67
N GLY A 136 10.47 6.41 -10.38
CA GLY A 136 11.58 7.35 -10.47
C GLY A 136 12.74 7.01 -9.52
N PHE A 137 12.43 6.62 -8.29
CA PHE A 137 13.44 6.20 -7.32
C PHE A 137 14.14 4.90 -7.78
N ALA A 138 13.37 3.96 -8.32
CA ALA A 138 13.94 2.74 -8.89
C ALA A 138 14.84 3.03 -10.10
N HIS A 139 14.56 4.10 -10.85
CA HIS A 139 15.38 4.56 -11.97
C HIS A 139 16.75 5.07 -11.54
N GLN A 140 16.85 5.77 -10.43
CA GLN A 140 18.13 6.25 -9.90
C GLN A 140 19.12 5.10 -9.67
N TYR A 141 18.60 3.92 -9.38
CA TYR A 141 19.43 2.73 -9.15
C TYR A 141 19.82 1.99 -10.44
N LYS A 142 19.23 2.34 -11.60
CA LYS A 142 19.51 1.64 -12.86
C LYS A 142 20.12 2.52 -13.97
N GLY A 143 20.17 3.83 -13.79
CA GLY A 143 20.80 4.74 -14.78
C GLY A 143 20.08 4.79 -16.13
N VAL A 144 18.76 4.75 -16.15
CA VAL A 144 17.97 4.80 -17.39
C VAL A 144 17.32 6.17 -17.57
N ASP A 145 17.46 6.75 -18.74
CA ASP A 145 17.25 8.19 -19.00
C ASP A 145 15.83 8.65 -19.37
N SER A 146 14.80 7.81 -19.35
CA SER A 146 13.44 8.29 -19.62
C SER A 146 12.34 7.39 -19.05
N LEU A 147 11.35 8.05 -18.43
CA LEU A 147 10.18 7.42 -17.80
C LEU A 147 8.94 7.44 -18.70
N ASP A 148 9.11 7.34 -20.01
CA ASP A 148 7.97 7.57 -20.91
C ASP A 148 7.11 6.36 -21.24
N SER A 149 7.24 5.24 -20.49
CA SER A 149 6.33 4.13 -20.71
C SER A 149 6.02 3.36 -19.43
N SER A 150 4.79 2.89 -19.31
CA SER A 150 4.33 1.97 -18.25
C SER A 150 5.21 0.73 -18.17
N ARG A 151 5.85 0.35 -19.28
CA ARG A 151 6.74 -0.79 -19.34
C ARG A 151 8.07 -0.54 -18.59
N SER A 152 8.65 0.66 -18.72
CA SER A 152 9.87 0.99 -17.98
C SER A 152 9.60 1.08 -16.46
N ALA A 153 8.44 1.58 -16.07
CA ALA A 153 8.03 1.60 -14.66
C ALA A 153 7.88 0.19 -14.09
N LEU A 154 7.34 -0.74 -14.89
CA LEU A 154 7.17 -2.13 -14.48
C LEU A 154 8.52 -2.85 -14.38
N ASP A 155 9.43 -2.62 -15.30
CA ASP A 155 10.78 -3.19 -15.25
C ASP A 155 11.55 -2.68 -14.02
N ALA A 156 11.41 -1.39 -13.70
CA ALA A 156 11.99 -0.80 -12.50
C ALA A 156 11.38 -1.42 -11.22
N ALA A 157 10.06 -1.63 -11.21
CA ALA A 157 9.37 -2.28 -10.09
C ALA A 157 9.87 -3.72 -9.89
N LYS A 158 10.03 -4.48 -10.98
CA LYS A 158 10.56 -5.85 -10.92
C LYS A 158 11.98 -5.88 -10.33
N ALA A 159 12.83 -4.95 -10.77
CA ALA A 159 14.21 -4.86 -10.28
C ALA A 159 14.25 -4.53 -8.78
N LEU A 160 13.39 -3.60 -8.36
CA LEU A 160 13.29 -3.22 -6.94
C LEU A 160 12.74 -4.39 -6.10
N ALA A 161 11.76 -5.13 -6.61
CA ALA A 161 11.22 -6.32 -5.93
C ALA A 161 12.31 -7.38 -5.75
N GLN A 162 13.11 -7.63 -6.77
CA GLN A 162 14.22 -8.58 -6.71
C GLN A 162 15.28 -8.12 -5.69
N ARG A 163 15.57 -6.83 -5.63
CA ARG A 163 16.53 -6.27 -4.67
C ARG A 163 16.02 -6.36 -3.23
N SER A 164 14.78 -5.94 -2.98
CA SER A 164 14.21 -5.88 -1.62
C SER A 164 13.79 -7.26 -1.11
N GLY A 165 13.48 -8.18 -2.02
CA GLY A 165 12.94 -9.50 -1.67
C GLY A 165 11.45 -9.44 -1.34
N GLY A 166 10.79 -8.31 -1.58
CA GLY A 166 9.37 -8.10 -1.28
C GLY A 166 8.54 -7.81 -2.52
N ILE A 167 7.34 -7.32 -2.31
CA ILE A 167 6.40 -6.95 -3.35
C ILE A 167 6.59 -5.46 -3.66
N VAL A 168 6.59 -5.09 -4.93
CA VAL A 168 6.54 -3.68 -5.33
C VAL A 168 5.20 -3.43 -6.02
N CYS A 169 4.45 -2.48 -5.50
CA CYS A 169 3.15 -2.08 -6.00
C CYS A 169 3.23 -0.65 -6.54
N VAL A 170 2.92 -0.48 -7.82
CA VAL A 170 2.87 0.84 -8.47
C VAL A 170 1.42 1.16 -8.76
N SER A 171 0.92 2.21 -8.12
CA SER A 171 -0.49 2.60 -8.28
C SER A 171 -0.64 3.71 -9.33
N GLY A 172 -1.75 3.67 -10.05
CA GLY A 172 -2.08 4.60 -11.11
C GLY A 172 -3.48 4.33 -11.65
N GLU A 173 -3.70 4.61 -12.91
CA GLU A 173 -4.95 4.26 -13.60
C GLU A 173 -5.18 2.75 -13.51
N THR A 174 -4.15 1.97 -13.81
CA THR A 174 -4.07 0.54 -13.46
C THR A 174 -3.02 0.40 -12.37
N ASP A 175 -3.32 -0.35 -11.33
CA ASP A 175 -2.33 -0.68 -10.31
C ASP A 175 -1.66 -1.99 -10.70
N TYR A 176 -0.34 -2.03 -10.59
CA TYR A 176 0.45 -3.23 -10.85
C TYR A 176 1.22 -3.61 -9.59
N ALA A 177 1.28 -4.90 -9.30
CA ALA A 177 2.15 -5.41 -8.24
C ALA A 177 2.99 -6.55 -8.77
N THR A 178 4.23 -6.65 -8.29
CA THR A 178 5.18 -7.68 -8.73
C THR A 178 6.05 -8.15 -7.57
N ASP A 179 6.39 -9.43 -7.60
CA ASP A 179 7.40 -10.02 -6.71
C ASP A 179 8.78 -10.14 -7.41
N GLY A 180 8.90 -9.49 -8.58
CA GLY A 180 10.09 -9.57 -9.42
C GLY A 180 9.99 -10.60 -10.53
N THR A 181 8.99 -11.48 -10.46
CA THR A 181 8.74 -12.53 -11.47
C THR A 181 7.31 -12.42 -12.00
N ARG A 182 6.33 -12.59 -11.12
CA ARG A 182 4.91 -12.48 -11.45
C ARG A 182 4.49 -11.00 -11.46
N VAL A 183 3.51 -10.68 -12.30
CA VAL A 183 2.89 -9.34 -12.30
C VAL A 183 1.37 -9.53 -12.26
N LEU A 184 0.73 -8.90 -11.28
CA LEU A 184 -0.73 -8.87 -11.18
C LEU A 184 -1.21 -7.43 -11.34
N ALA A 185 -2.44 -7.26 -11.86
CA ALA A 185 -3.02 -5.95 -12.12
C ALA A 185 -4.40 -5.81 -11.50
N ALA A 186 -4.72 -4.59 -11.06
CA ALA A 186 -6.06 -4.18 -10.62
C ALA A 186 -6.49 -2.97 -11.43
N VAL A 187 -7.73 -2.97 -11.89
CA VAL A 187 -8.28 -1.94 -12.79
C VAL A 187 -9.49 -1.27 -12.17
N GLY A 188 -9.85 -0.10 -12.71
CA GLY A 188 -11.00 0.66 -12.23
C GLY A 188 -10.58 1.88 -11.43
N GLY A 189 -11.43 2.25 -10.47
CA GLY A 189 -11.17 3.43 -9.65
C GLY A 189 -11.89 4.66 -10.17
N ASN A 190 -11.56 5.79 -9.58
CA ASN A 190 -12.18 7.07 -9.97
C ASN A 190 -11.19 8.21 -9.76
N VAL A 191 -11.10 9.10 -10.73
CA VAL A 191 -10.16 10.23 -10.69
C VAL A 191 -10.41 11.15 -9.48
N MET A 192 -11.62 11.18 -8.94
CA MET A 192 -11.93 11.99 -7.76
C MET A 192 -11.06 11.63 -6.56
N ALA A 193 -10.58 10.38 -6.50
CA ALA A 193 -9.66 9.95 -5.44
C ALA A 193 -8.37 10.79 -5.41
N THR A 194 -7.94 11.34 -6.56
CA THR A 194 -6.75 12.19 -6.60
C THR A 194 -6.96 13.57 -5.99
N LEU A 195 -8.21 13.94 -5.73
CA LEU A 195 -8.59 15.23 -5.15
C LEU A 195 -8.90 15.15 -3.65
N VAL A 196 -8.72 13.97 -3.05
CA VAL A 196 -8.87 13.77 -1.59
C VAL A 196 -7.51 13.35 -1.04
N VAL A 197 -6.97 14.16 -0.13
CA VAL A 197 -5.65 13.90 0.44
C VAL A 197 -5.66 12.58 1.21
N GLY A 198 -4.61 11.80 1.04
CA GLY A 198 -4.41 10.58 1.83
C GLY A 198 -4.97 9.30 1.25
N THR A 199 -5.69 9.34 0.12
CA THR A 199 -6.20 8.10 -0.49
C THR A 199 -5.06 7.15 -0.86
N GLY A 200 -3.94 7.68 -1.38
CA GLY A 200 -2.75 6.86 -1.67
C GLY A 200 -2.06 6.37 -0.40
N CYS A 201 -1.82 7.27 0.54
CA CYS A 201 -1.13 6.92 1.80
C CYS A 201 -1.93 5.89 2.61
N SER A 202 -3.25 6.00 2.64
CA SER A 202 -4.09 5.02 3.33
C SER A 202 -4.15 3.68 2.57
N LEU A 203 -4.03 3.70 1.23
CA LEU A 203 -3.88 2.44 0.48
C LEU A 203 -2.64 1.68 0.95
N SER A 204 -1.52 2.39 1.20
CA SER A 204 -0.31 1.74 1.73
C SER A 204 -0.55 1.09 3.09
N ALA A 205 -1.34 1.75 3.96
CA ALA A 205 -1.73 1.16 5.26
C ALA A 205 -2.59 -0.09 5.06
N LEU A 206 -3.55 -0.01 4.12
CA LEU A 206 -4.40 -1.17 3.80
C LEU A 206 -3.58 -2.34 3.27
N THR A 207 -2.56 -2.09 2.40
CA THR A 207 -1.74 -3.19 1.89
C THR A 207 -1.00 -3.90 3.03
N ALA A 208 -0.55 -3.17 4.06
CA ALA A 208 0.08 -3.80 5.23
C ALA A 208 -0.91 -4.75 5.93
N GLY A 209 -2.13 -4.27 6.18
CA GLY A 209 -3.15 -5.10 6.82
C GLY A 209 -3.59 -6.29 5.97
N PHE A 210 -3.72 -6.11 4.65
CA PHE A 210 -4.04 -7.22 3.73
C PHE A 210 -2.94 -8.27 3.70
N ALA A 211 -1.68 -7.87 3.90
CA ALA A 211 -0.56 -8.80 3.94
C ALA A 211 -0.50 -9.61 5.24
N ALA A 212 -1.19 -9.16 6.30
CA ALA A 212 -1.19 -9.86 7.58
C ALA A 212 -1.76 -11.28 7.40
N LYS A 213 -0.96 -12.28 7.75
CA LYS A 213 -1.30 -13.71 7.66
C LYS A 213 -1.71 -14.15 6.25
N ALA A 214 -1.32 -13.42 5.21
CA ALA A 214 -1.56 -13.81 3.83
C ALA A 214 -0.57 -14.90 3.42
N GLU A 215 -1.05 -15.92 2.72
CA GLU A 215 -0.19 -16.97 2.17
C GLU A 215 0.66 -16.44 1.02
N ASP A 216 0.09 -15.52 0.23
CA ASP A 216 0.75 -14.92 -0.93
C ASP A 216 0.63 -13.39 -0.83
N PRO A 217 1.69 -12.69 -0.39
CA PRO A 217 1.64 -11.23 -0.27
C PRO A 217 1.39 -10.50 -1.60
N LEU A 218 1.79 -11.06 -2.73
CA LEU A 218 1.53 -10.44 -4.04
C LEU A 218 0.03 -10.42 -4.32
N VAL A 219 -0.65 -11.56 -4.13
CA VAL A 219 -2.10 -11.65 -4.32
C VAL A 219 -2.81 -10.73 -3.32
N ALA A 220 -2.39 -10.73 -2.05
CA ALA A 220 -2.98 -9.88 -1.02
C ALA A 220 -2.88 -8.39 -1.37
N THR A 221 -1.70 -7.97 -1.87
CA THR A 221 -1.46 -6.56 -2.23
C THR A 221 -2.39 -6.12 -3.37
N ILE A 222 -2.47 -6.91 -4.44
CA ILE A 222 -3.27 -6.50 -5.58
C ILE A 222 -4.78 -6.68 -5.32
N ALA A 223 -5.16 -7.62 -4.45
CA ALA A 223 -6.55 -7.75 -4.00
C ALA A 223 -6.97 -6.51 -3.21
N CYS A 224 -6.08 -5.98 -2.37
CA CYS A 224 -6.30 -4.71 -1.68
C CYS A 224 -6.53 -3.56 -2.67
N CYS A 225 -5.70 -3.47 -3.71
CA CYS A 225 -5.83 -2.45 -4.74
C CYS A 225 -7.19 -2.55 -5.44
N GLN A 226 -7.62 -3.77 -5.79
CA GLN A 226 -8.91 -3.97 -6.47
C GLN A 226 -10.08 -3.59 -5.55
N PHE A 227 -10.01 -3.94 -4.28
CA PHE A 227 -11.00 -3.55 -3.27
C PHE A 227 -11.13 -2.02 -3.20
N VAL A 228 -10.01 -1.32 -3.12
CA VAL A 228 -9.95 0.14 -3.04
C VAL A 228 -10.48 0.78 -4.33
N LYS A 229 -10.09 0.25 -5.49
CA LYS A 229 -10.58 0.75 -6.79
C LYS A 229 -12.10 0.61 -6.89
N ARG A 230 -12.64 -0.53 -6.44
CA ARG A 230 -14.09 -0.73 -6.45
C ARG A 230 -14.81 0.26 -5.52
N ALA A 231 -14.24 0.50 -4.33
CA ALA A 231 -14.80 1.50 -3.42
C ALA A 231 -14.78 2.90 -4.04
N ALA A 232 -13.69 3.25 -4.73
CA ALA A 232 -13.57 4.55 -5.40
C ALA A 232 -14.58 4.69 -6.56
N GLU A 233 -14.87 3.62 -7.29
CA GLU A 233 -15.91 3.63 -8.34
C GLU A 233 -17.29 3.93 -7.75
N ILE A 234 -17.64 3.23 -6.68
CA ILE A 234 -18.92 3.40 -5.98
C ILE A 234 -19.01 4.84 -5.47
N ALA A 235 -17.96 5.32 -4.82
CA ALA A 235 -17.91 6.68 -4.28
C ALA A 235 -18.04 7.74 -5.37
N GLY A 236 -17.35 7.53 -6.50
CA GLY A 236 -17.41 8.48 -7.63
C GLY A 236 -18.81 8.62 -8.19
N LYS A 237 -19.55 7.51 -8.29
CA LYS A 237 -20.95 7.54 -8.76
C LYS A 237 -21.89 8.24 -7.76
N ALA A 238 -21.58 8.18 -6.47
CA ALA A 238 -22.42 8.72 -5.40
C ALA A 238 -22.09 10.18 -5.05
N SER A 239 -20.98 10.72 -5.56
CA SER A 239 -20.47 12.02 -5.11
C SER A 239 -20.68 13.13 -6.15
N ARG A 240 -20.69 14.39 -5.67
CA ARG A 240 -20.77 15.59 -6.50
C ARG A 240 -19.44 16.35 -6.53
N GLY A 241 -18.49 15.97 -5.70
CA GLY A 241 -17.20 16.64 -5.58
C GLY A 241 -16.35 15.95 -4.52
N PRO A 242 -15.11 16.44 -4.26
CA PRO A 242 -14.20 15.75 -3.36
C PRO A 242 -14.71 15.61 -1.93
N GLY A 243 -15.49 16.56 -1.41
CA GLY A 243 -16.05 16.46 -0.07
C GLY A 243 -17.00 15.27 0.07
N SER A 244 -18.02 15.20 -0.80
CA SER A 244 -18.95 14.05 -0.77
C SER A 244 -18.29 12.75 -1.23
N PHE A 245 -17.24 12.83 -2.07
CA PHE A 245 -16.46 11.64 -2.42
C PHE A 245 -15.77 11.07 -1.19
N HIS A 246 -15.17 11.93 -0.36
CA HIS A 246 -14.48 11.49 0.86
C HIS A 246 -15.41 10.61 1.73
N ASP A 247 -16.61 11.12 2.01
CA ASP A 247 -17.56 10.40 2.85
C ASP A 247 -18.08 9.13 2.15
N ALA A 248 -18.42 9.23 0.88
CA ALA A 248 -18.89 8.09 0.09
C ALA A 248 -17.82 7.00 -0.05
N TYR A 249 -16.55 7.38 -0.07
CA TYR A 249 -15.43 6.44 -0.15
C TYR A 249 -15.31 5.61 1.14
N LEU A 250 -15.40 6.27 2.29
CA LEU A 250 -15.41 5.57 3.58
C LEU A 250 -16.61 4.64 3.69
N ASP A 251 -17.79 5.11 3.29
CA ASP A 251 -19.01 4.29 3.26
C ASP A 251 -18.83 3.07 2.35
N ALA A 252 -18.25 3.24 1.16
CA ALA A 252 -18.04 2.15 0.21
C ALA A 252 -17.04 1.11 0.76
N LEU A 253 -15.95 1.56 1.38
CA LEU A 253 -15.00 0.63 2.02
C LEU A 253 -15.70 -0.20 3.09
N TYR A 254 -16.60 0.40 3.83
CA TYR A 254 -17.34 -0.27 4.90
C TYR A 254 -18.40 -1.24 4.35
N THR A 255 -19.18 -0.80 3.35
CA THR A 255 -20.33 -1.59 2.87
C THR A 255 -19.96 -2.72 1.90
N LEU A 256 -18.83 -2.61 1.19
CA LEU A 256 -18.39 -3.68 0.29
C LEU A 256 -18.13 -4.97 1.06
N GLN A 257 -18.74 -6.07 0.60
CA GLN A 257 -18.60 -7.40 1.18
C GLN A 257 -17.87 -8.32 0.20
N PRO A 258 -17.25 -9.40 0.67
CA PRO A 258 -16.61 -10.38 -0.23
C PRO A 258 -17.52 -10.85 -1.36
N GLU A 259 -18.80 -11.06 -1.06
CA GLU A 259 -19.79 -11.56 -2.04
C GLU A 259 -19.97 -10.61 -3.21
N ASN A 260 -19.80 -9.29 -3.02
CA ASN A 260 -19.96 -8.30 -4.10
C ASN A 260 -18.95 -8.51 -5.22
N PHE A 261 -17.78 -9.08 -4.91
CA PHE A 261 -16.78 -9.37 -5.93
C PHE A 261 -17.08 -10.65 -6.72
N LEU A 262 -17.85 -11.56 -6.13
CA LEU A 262 -18.22 -12.82 -6.79
C LEU A 262 -19.41 -12.65 -7.75
N GLU A 263 -20.34 -11.75 -7.43
CA GLU A 263 -21.56 -11.52 -8.22
C GLU A 263 -21.26 -10.94 -9.62
N GLU A 264 -20.15 -10.25 -9.78
CA GLU A 264 -19.78 -9.62 -11.06
C GLU A 264 -19.03 -10.56 -12.00
N ALA A 265 -18.73 -11.77 -11.57
CA ALA A 265 -17.98 -12.76 -12.36
C ALA A 265 -18.87 -13.64 -13.23
N VAL A 266 -20.20 -13.36 -13.29
CA VAL A 266 -21.19 -14.14 -14.06
C VAL A 266 -21.62 -13.38 -15.32
#